data_93958f70656af3413c1f48cf55d6eaa8
#
_entry.id   93958f70656af3413c1f48cf55d6eaa8
#
_cell.length_a   1.000
_cell.length_b   1.000
_cell.length_c   1.000
_cell.angle_alpha   90.00
_cell.angle_beta   90.00
_cell.angle_gamma   90.00
#
_symmetry.space_group_name_H-M   'P 1'
#
loop_
_entity.id
_entity.type
_entity.pdbx_description
1 polymer ?
#
loop_
_entity_poly.entity_id
_entity_poly.type
_entity_poly.pdbx_seq_one_letter_code
_entity_poly.pdbx_strand_id
1 'polypeptide(L)'
;SEHGGLNETFADVAAITGDKKYLELARRFSHKIILDPLIKDKDRLTGMHANTQIPKVIGYKRIAELSQDDKNWNHAEEWDHAARFFWNTVVNNRSVCIGGNSVREHFHPADNFTSMINDVQGPETCNTYNMLRLTKMLYQNSHNPCNINEPDPSYINYYERALYNHILASQEPDKGGFVYFTPMRPGHYRVYSQPETSMWCCVGSGLENHTKYGEFIYAHQKDTLYVNLFIPSQLNWKEQGVTLTQETLFPDDEKVTLRIDKAAKKNLTLMIRIPEWAGNSEGYEITINGKKHLSDIQTGASTYLPIRRKWKKGDMITFHLPMKVSLEQIPDKKDYYAFLYGPIVLATSTGTENLDGIYADDSRGGHIAHGRQTPLQEVPMLIGNPDSIRHSLHKLSGSKLAFSYDGNVYPAQKSKSLELIPFFRLHNSRYAVYFRQASEEQFKTIQEEMATAERKATELANRTVDLIFPGEQQPESDHSIQYEASETGTHKDRHFRRAKGWFSYNLKIKEEASQLMITVRQEDRNKAVILLNNEKLTVHPTVSKADKDGFIRLCYLLPRKLKVGSCEILFKPDGTEWTSAVYEVRLLK
;
A
#
# COMPACT_ATOMS: atom_id res chain seq x y z
N SER A 1 -14.28 15.28 3.13
CA SER A 1 -13.56 16.37 2.48
C SER A 1 -12.15 15.91 2.09
N GLU A 2 -11.78 16.07 0.85
CA GLU A 2 -10.51 15.61 0.27
C GLU A 2 -9.46 16.71 0.12
N HIS A 3 -9.58 17.81 0.89
CA HIS A 3 -8.49 18.77 0.92
C HIS A 3 -7.24 18.14 1.51
N GLY A 4 -6.08 18.42 0.92
CA GLY A 4 -4.80 17.82 1.28
C GLY A 4 -4.16 18.40 2.54
N GLY A 5 -2.84 18.22 2.68
CA GLY A 5 -2.04 18.58 3.85
C GLY A 5 -1.62 20.03 3.94
N LEU A 6 -2.49 21.01 3.67
CA LEU A 6 -2.17 22.45 3.80
C LEU A 6 -1.70 22.83 5.21
N ASN A 7 -2.11 22.09 6.24
CA ASN A 7 -1.66 22.29 7.60
C ASN A 7 -0.13 22.08 7.76
N GLU A 8 0.47 21.12 7.05
CA GLU A 8 1.93 20.95 6.99
C GLU A 8 2.59 22.18 6.36
N THR A 9 2.09 22.62 5.19
CA THR A 9 2.66 23.77 4.47
C THR A 9 2.65 25.04 5.32
N PHE A 10 1.56 25.34 6.00
CA PHE A 10 1.51 26.51 6.90
C PHE A 10 2.45 26.37 8.10
N ALA A 11 2.60 25.17 8.65
CA ALA A 11 3.55 24.92 9.72
C ALA A 11 5.00 25.16 9.25
N ASP A 12 5.35 24.71 8.04
CA ASP A 12 6.68 24.96 7.46
C ASP A 12 6.90 26.44 7.15
N VAL A 13 5.90 27.18 6.66
CA VAL A 13 6.00 28.63 6.50
C VAL A 13 6.25 29.31 7.84
N ALA A 14 5.58 28.87 8.91
CA ALA A 14 5.86 29.40 10.26
C ALA A 14 7.30 29.12 10.70
N ALA A 15 7.82 27.93 10.44
CA ALA A 15 9.20 27.56 10.77
C ALA A 15 10.24 28.40 10.00
N ILE A 16 10.00 28.67 8.70
CA ILE A 16 10.90 29.42 7.84
C ILE A 16 10.87 30.93 8.16
N THR A 17 9.68 31.48 8.40
CA THR A 17 9.52 32.94 8.60
C THR A 17 9.62 33.37 10.06
N GLY A 18 9.46 32.45 11.02
CA GLY A 18 9.34 32.77 12.44
C GLY A 18 8.00 33.42 12.83
N ASP A 19 7.07 33.60 11.88
CA ASP A 19 5.79 34.28 12.13
C ASP A 19 4.75 33.26 12.63
N LYS A 20 4.40 33.38 13.92
CA LYS A 20 3.46 32.50 14.61
C LYS A 20 2.03 32.47 14.01
N LYS A 21 1.64 33.50 13.25
CA LYS A 21 0.32 33.50 12.60
C LYS A 21 0.11 32.33 11.66
N TYR A 22 1.18 31.87 10.98
CA TYR A 22 1.10 30.70 10.10
C TYR A 22 0.97 29.39 10.87
N LEU A 23 1.56 29.29 12.07
CA LEU A 23 1.35 28.12 12.93
C LEU A 23 -0.09 28.06 13.43
N GLU A 24 -0.66 29.20 13.81
CA GLU A 24 -2.09 29.28 14.17
C GLU A 24 -3.00 28.94 12.99
N LEU A 25 -2.65 29.40 11.78
CA LEU A 25 -3.36 29.03 10.57
C LEU A 25 -3.27 27.51 10.30
N ALA A 26 -2.09 26.91 10.48
CA ALA A 26 -1.89 25.46 10.37
C ALA A 26 -2.82 24.67 11.31
N ARG A 27 -2.92 25.10 12.58
CA ARG A 27 -3.84 24.53 13.58
C ARG A 27 -5.30 24.61 13.12
N ARG A 28 -5.72 25.74 12.56
CA ARG A 28 -7.10 25.96 12.06
C ARG A 28 -7.41 25.14 10.81
N PHE A 29 -6.43 24.89 9.94
CA PHE A 29 -6.56 24.03 8.75
C PHE A 29 -6.47 22.53 9.07
N SER A 30 -6.23 22.16 10.31
CA SER A 30 -6.18 20.77 10.73
C SER A 30 -7.58 20.17 10.85
N HIS A 31 -7.79 19.05 10.15
CA HIS A 31 -9.11 18.42 9.96
C HIS A 31 -9.51 17.60 11.18
N LYS A 32 -10.34 18.15 12.05
CA LYS A 32 -10.73 17.53 13.34
C LYS A 32 -11.47 16.21 13.22
N ILE A 33 -12.22 15.98 12.13
CA ILE A 33 -12.89 14.68 11.87
C ILE A 33 -11.87 13.53 11.85
N ILE A 34 -10.63 13.80 11.45
CA ILE A 34 -9.53 12.83 11.44
C ILE A 34 -8.79 12.89 12.78
N LEU A 35 -8.43 14.08 13.24
CA LEU A 35 -7.60 14.31 14.41
C LEU A 35 -8.27 13.82 15.72
N ASP A 36 -9.53 14.22 15.95
CA ASP A 36 -10.20 13.96 17.24
C ASP A 36 -10.40 12.46 17.54
N PRO A 37 -10.74 11.58 16.56
CA PRO A 37 -10.71 10.14 16.77
C PRO A 37 -9.30 9.60 17.07
N LEU A 38 -8.27 10.08 16.35
CA LEU A 38 -6.89 9.60 16.52
C LEU A 38 -6.32 9.93 17.90
N ILE A 39 -6.61 11.11 18.46
CA ILE A 39 -6.26 11.48 19.83
C ILE A 39 -6.87 10.51 20.86
N LYS A 40 -7.99 9.86 20.53
CA LYS A 40 -8.74 8.94 21.41
C LYS A 40 -8.51 7.47 21.05
N ASP A 41 -7.45 7.15 20.34
CA ASP A 41 -7.11 5.79 19.88
C ASP A 41 -8.26 5.09 19.13
N LYS A 42 -9.00 5.86 18.32
CA LYS A 42 -10.12 5.33 17.52
C LYS A 42 -9.79 5.30 16.05
N ASP A 43 -9.67 4.10 15.50
CA ASP A 43 -9.56 3.90 14.06
C ASP A 43 -10.92 4.15 13.39
N ARG A 44 -11.01 5.24 12.62
CA ARG A 44 -12.18 5.62 11.81
C ARG A 44 -11.80 5.79 10.34
N LEU A 45 -10.74 5.11 9.89
CA LEU A 45 -10.15 5.32 8.56
C LEU A 45 -10.91 4.60 7.45
N THR A 46 -11.61 3.50 7.75
CA THR A 46 -12.32 2.70 6.74
C THR A 46 -13.19 3.56 5.83
N GLY A 47 -12.99 3.42 4.52
CA GLY A 47 -13.69 4.15 3.48
C GLY A 47 -13.21 5.59 3.26
N MET A 48 -12.21 6.07 3.98
CA MET A 48 -11.58 7.35 3.69
C MET A 48 -10.53 7.19 2.59
N HIS A 49 -10.45 8.17 1.70
CA HIS A 49 -9.39 8.23 0.69
C HIS A 49 -8.03 8.35 1.39
N ALA A 50 -7.19 7.34 1.27
CA ALA A 50 -5.99 7.18 2.09
C ALA A 50 -4.98 8.30 1.86
N ASN A 51 -4.65 8.58 0.60
CA ASN A 51 -3.62 9.56 0.24
C ASN A 51 -3.97 10.99 0.68
N THR A 52 -5.25 11.33 0.83
CA THR A 52 -5.65 12.64 1.37
C THR A 52 -5.55 12.73 2.89
N GLN A 53 -5.60 11.60 3.61
CA GLN A 53 -5.50 11.64 5.08
C GLN A 53 -4.05 11.63 5.57
N ILE A 54 -3.16 10.87 4.94
CA ILE A 54 -1.76 10.75 5.37
C ILE A 54 -1.04 12.11 5.43
N PRO A 55 -1.13 13.00 4.42
CA PRO A 55 -0.53 14.34 4.49
C PRO A 55 -1.07 15.22 5.64
N LYS A 56 -2.35 15.07 6.01
CA LYS A 56 -2.92 15.79 7.15
C LYS A 56 -2.25 15.37 8.47
N VAL A 57 -1.98 14.07 8.62
CA VAL A 57 -1.30 13.51 9.80
C VAL A 57 0.16 13.96 9.86
N ILE A 58 0.84 14.03 8.71
CA ILE A 58 2.17 14.67 8.62
C ILE A 58 2.11 16.10 9.16
N GLY A 59 1.07 16.86 8.78
CA GLY A 59 0.83 18.20 9.31
C GLY A 59 0.58 18.23 10.80
N TYR A 60 -0.18 17.28 11.38
CA TYR A 60 -0.36 17.20 12.85
C TYR A 60 0.97 16.98 13.55
N LYS A 61 1.80 16.07 13.05
CA LYS A 61 3.15 15.81 13.56
C LYS A 61 4.02 17.07 13.50
N ARG A 62 4.01 17.77 12.35
CA ARG A 62 4.79 18.99 12.14
C ARG A 62 4.38 20.12 13.08
N ILE A 63 3.07 20.33 13.26
CA ILE A 63 2.54 21.30 14.20
C ILE A 63 2.94 20.95 15.63
N ALA A 64 2.85 19.69 16.01
CA ALA A 64 3.28 19.21 17.33
C ALA A 64 4.75 19.55 17.60
N GLU A 65 5.65 19.29 16.64
CA GLU A 65 7.08 19.60 16.75
C GLU A 65 7.34 21.09 16.99
N LEU A 66 6.68 21.94 16.21
CA LEU A 66 6.86 23.39 16.30
C LEU A 66 6.17 24.05 17.51
N SER A 67 5.33 23.28 18.21
CA SER A 67 4.53 23.77 19.34
C SER A 67 4.99 23.24 20.70
N GLN A 68 6.08 22.48 20.78
CA GLN A 68 6.55 21.87 22.04
C GLN A 68 6.81 22.90 23.14
N ASP A 69 7.34 24.08 22.79
CA ASP A 69 7.67 25.16 23.71
C ASP A 69 6.56 26.23 23.81
N ASP A 70 5.42 26.05 23.14
CA ASP A 70 4.33 27.01 23.14
C ASP A 70 3.45 26.86 24.41
N LYS A 71 3.79 27.62 25.45
CA LYS A 71 3.08 27.59 26.75
C LYS A 71 1.60 27.96 26.65
N ASN A 72 1.17 28.62 25.56
CA ASN A 72 -0.22 29.00 25.36
C ASN A 72 -1.02 27.94 24.60
N TRP A 73 -0.37 26.87 24.15
CA TRP A 73 -1.00 25.80 23.39
C TRP A 73 -0.44 24.43 23.85
N ASN A 74 -1.16 23.77 24.73
CA ASN A 74 -0.74 22.55 25.44
C ASN A 74 -1.18 21.25 24.74
N HIS A 75 -1.43 21.26 23.42
CA HIS A 75 -1.93 20.11 22.67
C HIS A 75 -0.83 19.38 21.86
N ALA A 76 0.45 19.77 22.02
CA ALA A 76 1.54 19.20 21.20
C ALA A 76 1.66 17.67 21.40
N GLU A 77 1.59 17.19 22.63
CA GLU A 77 1.68 15.76 22.95
C GLU A 77 0.49 14.97 22.38
N GLU A 78 -0.73 15.51 22.45
CA GLU A 78 -1.94 14.86 21.90
C GLU A 78 -1.86 14.71 20.38
N TRP A 79 -1.31 15.71 19.69
CA TRP A 79 -1.18 15.68 18.24
C TRP A 79 -0.03 14.78 17.78
N ASP A 80 1.07 14.73 18.53
CA ASP A 80 2.14 13.76 18.30
C ASP A 80 1.63 12.32 18.53
N HIS A 81 0.86 12.11 19.60
CA HIS A 81 0.20 10.83 19.89
C HIS A 81 -0.73 10.41 18.73
N ALA A 82 -1.57 11.33 18.24
CA ALA A 82 -2.46 11.07 17.11
C ALA A 82 -1.69 10.60 15.87
N ALA A 83 -0.54 11.22 15.57
CA ALA A 83 0.30 10.83 14.44
C ALA A 83 0.93 9.43 14.64
N ARG A 84 1.38 9.11 15.85
CA ARG A 84 1.90 7.77 16.19
C ARG A 84 0.81 6.71 16.13
N PHE A 85 -0.36 6.98 16.68
CA PHE A 85 -1.49 6.06 16.64
C PHE A 85 -1.94 5.79 15.19
N PHE A 86 -2.02 6.83 14.36
CA PHE A 86 -2.30 6.67 12.92
C PHE A 86 -1.28 5.76 12.24
N TRP A 87 0.02 6.04 12.44
CA TRP A 87 1.09 5.25 11.85
C TRP A 87 1.01 3.78 12.28
N ASN A 88 0.88 3.51 13.58
CA ASN A 88 0.73 2.16 14.12
C ASN A 88 -0.49 1.44 13.52
N THR A 89 -1.62 2.13 13.41
CA THR A 89 -2.85 1.61 12.83
C THR A 89 -2.67 1.23 11.36
N VAL A 90 -2.06 2.10 10.56
CA VAL A 90 -1.86 1.84 9.12
C VAL A 90 -0.84 0.74 8.91
N VAL A 91 0.30 0.80 9.59
CA VAL A 91 1.39 -0.16 9.40
C VAL A 91 1.01 -1.56 9.87
N ASN A 92 0.42 -1.69 11.06
CA ASN A 92 0.19 -2.99 11.68
C ASN A 92 -1.16 -3.63 11.30
N ASN A 93 -2.18 -2.82 10.96
CA ASN A 93 -3.53 -3.32 10.79
C ASN A 93 -4.08 -3.13 9.36
N ARG A 94 -3.43 -2.34 8.50
CA ARG A 94 -3.98 -1.98 7.18
C ARG A 94 -3.00 -2.14 6.02
N SER A 95 -1.74 -2.47 6.31
CA SER A 95 -0.71 -2.67 5.28
C SER A 95 -0.53 -4.16 4.96
N VAL A 96 -0.17 -4.43 3.70
CA VAL A 96 0.18 -5.77 3.20
C VAL A 96 1.70 -5.98 3.21
N CYS A 97 2.17 -7.18 2.93
CA CYS A 97 3.57 -7.58 3.01
C CYS A 97 4.56 -6.64 2.30
N ILE A 98 4.17 -5.94 1.25
CA ILE A 98 5.00 -4.94 0.55
C ILE A 98 5.10 -3.60 1.30
N GLY A 99 4.42 -3.43 2.44
CA GLY A 99 4.33 -2.16 3.17
C GLY A 99 3.32 -1.15 2.62
N GLY A 100 2.60 -1.51 1.56
CA GLY A 100 1.56 -0.69 0.96
C GLY A 100 0.19 -0.90 1.60
N ASN A 101 -0.69 0.07 1.45
CA ASN A 101 -2.06 0.06 1.97
C ASN A 101 -3.05 0.61 0.95
N SER A 102 -4.35 0.53 1.23
CA SER A 102 -5.48 0.97 0.42
C SER A 102 -5.86 0.04 -0.74
N VAL A 103 -7.12 0.12 -1.10
CA VAL A 103 -7.71 -0.47 -2.31
C VAL A 103 -8.55 0.61 -2.98
N ARG A 104 -8.40 0.81 -4.29
CA ARG A 104 -9.05 1.90 -5.00
C ARG A 104 -8.92 3.24 -4.26
N GLU A 105 -7.68 3.57 -3.87
CA GLU A 105 -7.31 4.80 -3.15
C GLU A 105 -7.86 4.92 -1.71
N HIS A 106 -8.71 3.99 -1.24
CA HIS A 106 -9.40 4.10 0.04
C HIS A 106 -8.92 3.06 1.05
N PHE A 107 -8.94 3.41 2.34
CA PHE A 107 -8.68 2.46 3.40
C PHE A 107 -9.79 1.41 3.45
N HIS A 108 -9.45 0.14 3.19
CA HIS A 108 -10.34 -1.00 3.41
C HIS A 108 -10.55 -1.26 4.91
N PRO A 109 -11.55 -2.07 5.32
CA PRO A 109 -11.71 -2.49 6.71
C PRO A 109 -10.45 -3.18 7.24
N ALA A 110 -10.04 -2.88 8.48
CA ALA A 110 -8.83 -3.45 9.08
C ALA A 110 -8.91 -4.97 9.32
N ASP A 111 -10.13 -5.50 9.40
CA ASP A 111 -10.45 -6.92 9.62
C ASP A 111 -10.85 -7.68 8.35
N ASN A 112 -10.74 -7.05 7.16
CA ASN A 112 -11.17 -7.67 5.91
C ASN A 112 -10.31 -7.24 4.72
N PHE A 113 -9.44 -8.13 4.26
CA PHE A 113 -8.55 -7.93 3.11
C PHE A 113 -9.06 -8.59 1.82
N THR A 114 -10.34 -8.97 1.76
CA THR A 114 -10.91 -9.61 0.55
C THR A 114 -10.78 -8.72 -0.69
N SER A 115 -11.04 -7.42 -0.55
CA SER A 115 -10.88 -6.46 -1.66
C SER A 115 -9.43 -6.35 -2.10
N MET A 116 -8.47 -6.38 -1.17
CA MET A 116 -7.04 -6.35 -1.47
C MET A 116 -6.60 -7.49 -2.39
N ILE A 117 -7.16 -8.69 -2.19
CA ILE A 117 -6.84 -9.88 -3.01
C ILE A 117 -7.64 -9.92 -4.31
N ASN A 118 -8.86 -9.39 -4.32
CA ASN A 118 -9.77 -9.55 -5.47
C ASN A 118 -9.73 -8.37 -6.45
N ASP A 119 -9.32 -7.19 -6.00
CA ASP A 119 -9.34 -6.00 -6.83
C ASP A 119 -8.03 -5.85 -7.64
N VAL A 120 -8.13 -5.13 -8.76
CA VAL A 120 -6.99 -4.79 -9.63
C VAL A 120 -6.33 -3.48 -9.24
N GLN A 121 -6.97 -2.68 -8.37
CA GLN A 121 -6.47 -1.42 -7.86
C GLN A 121 -6.00 -1.62 -6.41
N GLY A 122 -4.84 -2.22 -6.25
CA GLY A 122 -4.21 -2.47 -4.95
C GLY A 122 -3.58 -1.22 -4.32
N PRO A 123 -2.56 -1.37 -3.47
CA PRO A 123 -1.88 -0.26 -2.82
C PRO A 123 -1.40 0.81 -3.80
N GLU A 124 -1.70 2.07 -3.47
CA GLU A 124 -1.28 3.25 -4.21
C GLU A 124 0.14 3.67 -3.81
N THR A 125 1.00 3.96 -4.80
CA THR A 125 2.40 4.35 -4.54
C THR A 125 2.50 5.67 -3.75
N CYS A 126 1.60 6.65 -3.99
CA CYS A 126 1.58 7.90 -3.24
C CYS A 126 1.32 7.71 -1.74
N ASN A 127 0.48 6.73 -1.38
CA ASN A 127 0.24 6.42 0.04
C ASN A 127 1.53 6.00 0.73
N THR A 128 2.28 5.10 0.11
CA THR A 128 3.56 4.62 0.67
C THR A 128 4.58 5.74 0.71
N TYR A 129 4.67 6.59 -0.31
CA TYR A 129 5.51 7.78 -0.29
C TYR A 129 5.24 8.65 0.95
N ASN A 130 3.98 8.99 1.20
CA ASN A 130 3.60 9.81 2.36
C ASN A 130 3.79 9.08 3.69
N MET A 131 3.55 7.76 3.74
CA MET A 131 3.85 6.96 4.93
C MET A 131 5.34 6.92 5.26
N LEU A 132 6.23 6.87 4.25
CA LEU A 132 7.69 6.95 4.47
C LEU A 132 8.11 8.33 4.99
N ARG A 133 7.48 9.42 4.50
CA ARG A 133 7.70 10.78 5.05
C ARG A 133 7.30 10.85 6.53
N LEU A 134 6.10 10.37 6.87
CA LEU A 134 5.63 10.32 8.26
C LEU A 134 6.55 9.46 9.13
N THR A 135 6.96 8.29 8.63
CA THR A 135 7.87 7.37 9.33
C THR A 135 9.18 8.04 9.71
N LYS A 136 9.80 8.77 8.78
CA LYS A 136 11.04 9.51 9.04
C LYS A 136 10.86 10.58 10.12
N MET A 137 9.77 11.35 10.07
CA MET A 137 9.47 12.36 11.08
C MET A 137 9.24 11.74 12.47
N LEU A 138 8.53 10.62 12.53
CA LEU A 138 8.29 9.91 13.79
C LEU A 138 9.58 9.33 14.37
N TYR A 139 10.47 8.77 13.53
CA TYR A 139 11.77 8.28 13.95
C TYR A 139 12.63 9.37 14.60
N GLN A 140 12.68 10.57 14.02
CA GLN A 140 13.53 11.68 14.48
C GLN A 140 13.24 12.10 15.93
N ASN A 141 12.00 11.89 16.39
CA ASN A 141 11.54 12.24 17.74
C ASN A 141 11.05 11.01 18.51
N SER A 142 11.53 9.82 18.13
CA SER A 142 11.19 8.57 18.81
C SER A 142 12.18 8.24 19.92
N HIS A 143 11.72 7.36 20.81
CA HIS A 143 12.54 6.72 21.82
C HIS A 143 12.37 5.21 21.72
N ASN A 144 13.47 4.49 21.69
CA ASN A 144 13.47 3.04 21.73
C ASN A 144 12.86 2.57 23.08
N PRO A 145 11.82 1.73 23.07
CA PRO A 145 11.24 1.22 24.33
C PRO A 145 12.24 0.52 25.24
N CYS A 146 13.30 -0.06 24.69
CA CYS A 146 14.35 -0.74 25.44
C CYS A 146 15.49 0.20 25.88
N ASN A 147 15.66 1.36 25.21
CA ASN A 147 16.68 2.36 25.52
C ASN A 147 16.23 3.76 25.13
N ILE A 148 15.73 4.51 26.09
CA ILE A 148 15.15 5.86 25.90
C ILE A 148 16.11 6.88 25.27
N ASN A 149 17.42 6.62 25.31
CA ASN A 149 18.44 7.50 24.73
C ASN A 149 18.69 7.24 23.22
N GLU A 150 18.01 6.27 22.64
CA GLU A 150 18.12 5.89 21.24
C GLU A 150 16.79 6.08 20.51
N PRO A 151 16.80 6.41 19.20
CA PRO A 151 15.59 6.40 18.41
C PRO A 151 15.07 4.98 18.22
N ASP A 152 13.74 4.83 18.04
CA ASP A 152 13.08 3.54 17.86
C ASP A 152 13.37 2.98 16.45
N PRO A 153 14.13 1.87 16.32
CA PRO A 153 14.46 1.28 15.04
C PRO A 153 13.28 0.57 14.36
N SER A 154 12.14 0.37 15.03
CA SER A 154 10.93 -0.21 14.43
C SER A 154 10.42 0.61 13.24
N TYR A 155 10.58 1.94 13.29
CA TYR A 155 10.27 2.81 12.17
C TYR A 155 11.11 2.49 10.92
N ILE A 156 12.38 2.11 11.12
CA ILE A 156 13.28 1.75 10.01
C ILE A 156 12.88 0.38 9.42
N ASN A 157 12.38 -0.55 10.22
CA ASN A 157 11.92 -1.85 9.72
C ASN A 157 10.78 -1.67 8.71
N TYR A 158 9.79 -0.83 9.02
CA TYR A 158 8.73 -0.49 8.07
C TYR A 158 9.28 0.28 6.85
N TYR A 159 10.14 1.29 7.09
CA TYR A 159 10.74 2.08 6.02
C TYR A 159 11.48 1.20 5.02
N GLU A 160 12.35 0.31 5.49
CA GLU A 160 13.11 -0.64 4.67
C GLU A 160 12.18 -1.58 3.89
N ARG A 161 11.16 -2.15 4.57
CA ARG A 161 10.17 -3.03 3.96
C ARG A 161 9.46 -2.34 2.78
N ALA A 162 8.92 -1.17 3.02
CA ALA A 162 8.16 -0.43 2.01
C ALA A 162 9.06 0.13 0.90
N LEU A 163 10.27 0.57 1.25
CA LEU A 163 11.23 1.09 0.28
C LEU A 163 11.60 0.05 -0.78
N TYR A 164 11.99 -1.17 -0.36
CA TYR A 164 12.35 -2.23 -1.30
C TYR A 164 11.13 -2.81 -2.03
N ASN A 165 10.07 -3.12 -1.31
CA ASN A 165 9.02 -3.98 -1.87
C ASN A 165 7.86 -3.20 -2.51
N HIS A 166 7.71 -1.90 -2.26
CA HIS A 166 6.72 -1.08 -2.93
C HIS A 166 7.37 0.04 -3.75
N ILE A 167 8.20 0.89 -3.13
CA ILE A 167 8.79 2.04 -3.84
C ILE A 167 9.74 1.60 -4.95
N LEU A 168 10.77 0.80 -4.64
CA LEU A 168 11.70 0.31 -5.67
C LEU A 168 10.99 -0.54 -6.72
N ALA A 169 9.98 -1.33 -6.31
CA ALA A 169 9.16 -2.12 -7.20
C ALA A 169 8.25 -1.28 -8.11
N SER A 170 8.03 -0.01 -7.83
CA SER A 170 7.13 0.86 -8.60
C SER A 170 7.77 1.52 -9.81
N GLN A 171 9.06 1.32 -10.06
CA GLN A 171 9.75 1.84 -11.24
C GLN A 171 10.15 0.70 -12.18
N GLU A 172 9.76 0.80 -13.43
CA GLU A 172 10.22 -0.07 -14.49
C GLU A 172 11.69 0.28 -14.83
N PRO A 173 12.63 -0.68 -14.71
CA PRO A 173 14.05 -0.35 -14.77
C PRO A 173 14.58 0.01 -16.15
N ASP A 174 13.96 -0.50 -17.24
CA ASP A 174 14.48 -0.33 -18.59
C ASP A 174 13.94 0.93 -19.27
N LYS A 175 12.66 1.25 -19.06
CA LYS A 175 11.96 2.40 -19.69
C LYS A 175 11.68 3.54 -18.70
N GLY A 176 11.78 3.29 -17.38
CA GLY A 176 11.64 4.30 -16.35
C GLY A 176 10.22 4.69 -15.98
N GLY A 177 9.20 3.95 -16.40
CA GLY A 177 7.80 4.22 -16.06
C GLY A 177 7.50 3.97 -14.57
N PHE A 178 6.56 4.74 -13.99
CA PHE A 178 6.13 4.64 -12.60
C PHE A 178 4.78 3.96 -12.47
N VAL A 179 4.55 3.29 -11.35
CA VAL A 179 3.31 2.56 -11.04
C VAL A 179 2.41 3.42 -10.16
N TYR A 180 1.11 3.43 -10.47
CA TYR A 180 0.08 3.99 -9.61
C TYR A 180 -0.38 2.94 -8.59
N PHE A 181 -1.04 1.87 -9.06
CA PHE A 181 -1.52 0.76 -8.25
C PHE A 181 -0.61 -0.46 -8.37
N THR A 182 -0.34 -1.10 -7.25
CA THR A 182 0.33 -2.41 -7.18
C THR A 182 -0.69 -3.47 -6.79
N PRO A 183 -1.33 -4.16 -7.75
CA PRO A 183 -2.33 -5.19 -7.46
C PRO A 183 -1.76 -6.30 -6.59
N MET A 184 -2.50 -6.69 -5.54
CA MET A 184 -2.20 -7.88 -4.74
C MET A 184 -3.01 -9.09 -5.20
N ARG A 185 -3.90 -8.92 -6.19
CA ARG A 185 -4.60 -10.02 -6.85
C ARG A 185 -3.59 -10.93 -7.54
N PRO A 186 -3.48 -12.21 -7.16
CA PRO A 186 -2.58 -13.15 -7.82
C PRO A 186 -2.90 -13.28 -9.31
N GLY A 187 -1.86 -13.34 -10.15
CA GLY A 187 -2.03 -13.44 -11.60
C GLY A 187 -2.37 -12.12 -12.30
N HIS A 188 -2.24 -10.99 -11.61
CA HIS A 188 -2.43 -9.67 -12.22
C HIS A 188 -1.10 -8.94 -12.42
N TYR A 189 -1.10 -7.71 -12.98
CA TYR A 189 0.11 -6.97 -13.35
C TYR A 189 0.01 -5.48 -13.00
N ARG A 190 1.17 -4.82 -12.94
CA ARG A 190 1.30 -3.37 -12.74
C ARG A 190 1.25 -2.65 -14.07
N VAL A 191 0.70 -1.43 -14.07
CA VAL A 191 0.72 -0.51 -15.22
C VAL A 191 1.75 0.57 -14.98
N TYR A 192 2.56 0.85 -15.99
CA TYR A 192 3.64 1.83 -15.93
C TYR A 192 3.27 3.09 -16.68
N SER A 193 3.64 4.23 -16.11
CA SER A 193 3.46 5.54 -16.75
C SER A 193 4.34 5.69 -17.98
N GLN A 194 3.95 6.61 -18.88
CA GLN A 194 4.75 7.05 -20.00
C GLN A 194 5.08 8.54 -19.87
N PRO A 195 6.26 9.01 -20.34
CA PRO A 195 6.72 10.38 -20.07
C PRO A 195 5.78 11.48 -20.53
N GLU A 196 5.07 11.27 -21.66
CA GLU A 196 4.31 12.32 -22.34
C GLU A 196 2.80 12.24 -22.09
N THR A 197 2.29 11.10 -21.63
CA THR A 197 0.84 10.83 -21.54
C THR A 197 0.33 10.65 -20.12
N SER A 198 1.19 10.36 -19.15
CA SER A 198 0.79 9.99 -17.80
C SER A 198 1.08 11.12 -16.81
N MET A 199 0.06 11.93 -16.54
CA MET A 199 0.16 13.08 -15.60
C MET A 199 -0.52 12.77 -14.27
N TRP A 200 -0.20 11.63 -13.67
CA TRP A 200 -0.78 11.18 -12.39
C TRP A 200 -0.02 11.73 -11.20
N CYS A 201 -0.67 11.81 -10.03
CA CYS A 201 -0.01 12.14 -8.77
C CYS A 201 1.17 11.19 -8.47
N CYS A 202 1.05 9.90 -8.77
CA CYS A 202 2.09 8.90 -8.56
C CYS A 202 3.31 9.06 -9.48
N VAL A 203 3.21 9.79 -10.60
CA VAL A 203 4.39 10.21 -11.37
C VAL A 203 5.16 11.28 -10.61
N GLY A 204 4.45 12.27 -10.03
CA GLY A 204 5.08 13.30 -9.19
C GLY A 204 5.77 12.71 -7.96
N SER A 205 5.07 11.86 -7.20
CA SER A 205 5.68 11.18 -6.04
C SER A 205 6.78 10.20 -6.47
N GLY A 206 6.70 9.59 -7.65
CA GLY A 206 7.73 8.74 -8.23
C GLY A 206 9.03 9.49 -8.48
N LEU A 207 8.96 10.68 -9.07
CA LEU A 207 10.14 11.55 -9.26
C LEU A 207 10.82 11.87 -7.93
N GLU A 208 10.06 12.11 -6.85
CA GLU A 208 10.61 12.33 -5.53
C GLU A 208 11.13 11.05 -4.87
N ASN A 209 10.40 9.94 -4.94
CA ASN A 209 10.75 8.66 -4.33
C ASN A 209 12.15 8.20 -4.73
N HIS A 210 12.40 8.17 -6.04
CA HIS A 210 13.63 7.61 -6.59
C HIS A 210 14.83 8.55 -6.46
N THR A 211 14.64 9.80 -6.04
CA THR A 211 15.72 10.72 -5.66
C THR A 211 16.05 10.69 -4.15
N LYS A 212 15.25 10.01 -3.33
CA LYS A 212 15.35 10.03 -1.85
C LYS A 212 15.99 8.80 -1.23
N TYR A 213 16.52 7.85 -2.01
CA TYR A 213 17.13 6.62 -1.47
C TYR A 213 18.28 6.91 -0.49
N GLY A 214 19.03 7.99 -0.71
CA GLY A 214 20.11 8.41 0.19
C GLY A 214 19.65 9.08 1.49
N GLU A 215 18.41 9.55 1.55
CA GLU A 215 17.95 10.47 2.59
C GLU A 215 17.95 9.86 4.00
N PHE A 216 17.78 8.54 4.11
CA PHE A 216 17.61 7.86 5.38
C PHE A 216 18.56 6.67 5.60
N ILE A 217 19.60 6.54 4.75
CA ILE A 217 20.68 5.55 4.96
C ILE A 217 21.36 5.82 6.31
N TYR A 218 21.55 7.10 6.62
CA TYR A 218 22.18 7.56 7.85
C TYR A 218 21.29 8.56 8.58
N ALA A 219 21.40 8.56 9.90
CA ALA A 219 20.91 9.62 10.77
C ALA A 219 22.03 9.98 11.77
N HIS A 220 21.99 11.17 12.36
CA HIS A 220 22.99 11.54 13.36
C HIS A 220 22.41 12.37 14.50
N GLN A 221 23.05 12.28 15.65
CA GLN A 221 22.77 13.11 16.81
C GLN A 221 24.10 13.42 17.51
N LYS A 222 24.51 14.68 17.56
CA LYS A 222 25.78 15.12 18.15
C LYS A 222 27.01 14.38 17.54
N ASP A 223 27.67 13.49 18.33
CA ASP A 223 28.83 12.68 17.95
C ASP A 223 28.46 11.22 17.61
N THR A 224 27.20 10.94 17.42
CA THR A 224 26.67 9.62 17.14
C THR A 224 26.08 9.56 15.72
N LEU A 225 26.50 8.56 14.95
CA LEU A 225 26.00 8.25 13.61
C LEU A 225 25.23 6.93 13.64
N TYR A 226 23.97 6.95 13.21
CA TYR A 226 23.11 5.78 13.03
C TYR A 226 23.21 5.29 11.58
N VAL A 227 23.50 4.02 11.39
CA VAL A 227 23.49 3.33 10.09
C VAL A 227 22.19 2.56 9.99
N ASN A 228 21.22 3.11 9.23
CA ASN A 228 19.85 2.65 9.20
C ASN A 228 19.55 1.67 8.06
N LEU A 229 20.03 1.96 6.84
CA LEU A 229 19.78 1.16 5.66
C LEU A 229 21.08 0.65 5.05
N PHE A 230 21.05 -0.58 4.54
CA PHE A 230 22.23 -1.23 3.97
C PHE A 230 22.27 -1.03 2.45
N ILE A 231 22.44 0.22 2.03
CA ILE A 231 22.52 0.65 0.63
C ILE A 231 23.94 1.14 0.34
N PRO A 232 24.59 0.69 -0.76
CA PRO A 232 25.93 1.15 -1.13
C PRO A 232 25.96 2.67 -1.22
N SER A 233 26.87 3.32 -0.48
CA SER A 233 26.86 4.78 -0.36
C SER A 233 28.15 5.33 0.21
N GLN A 234 28.38 6.62 -0.02
CA GLN A 234 29.43 7.38 0.66
C GLN A 234 28.81 8.56 1.42
N LEU A 235 29.07 8.63 2.72
CA LEU A 235 28.68 9.74 3.59
C LEU A 235 29.85 10.69 3.77
N ASN A 236 29.64 11.99 3.51
CA ASN A 236 30.55 13.06 3.88
C ASN A 236 29.92 13.91 5.00
N TRP A 237 30.20 13.55 6.25
CA TRP A 237 29.70 14.25 7.44
C TRP A 237 30.62 15.40 7.80
N LYS A 238 30.39 16.54 7.19
CA LYS A 238 31.25 17.72 7.23
C LYS A 238 31.48 18.26 8.64
N GLU A 239 30.41 18.31 9.47
CA GLU A 239 30.46 18.86 10.84
C GLU A 239 31.39 18.06 11.75
N GLN A 240 31.53 16.77 11.53
CA GLN A 240 32.45 15.90 12.28
C GLN A 240 33.77 15.64 11.53
N GLY A 241 33.89 16.09 10.28
CA GLY A 241 35.05 15.88 9.44
C GLY A 241 35.28 14.41 9.07
N VAL A 242 34.21 13.61 8.98
CA VAL A 242 34.26 12.18 8.66
C VAL A 242 33.79 11.95 7.24
N THR A 243 34.45 11.03 6.54
CA THR A 243 33.97 10.39 5.33
C THR A 243 33.92 8.88 5.58
N LEU A 244 32.78 8.27 5.31
CA LEU A 244 32.50 6.84 5.49
C LEU A 244 31.93 6.28 4.19
N THR A 245 32.44 5.14 3.73
CA THR A 245 31.89 4.39 2.59
C THR A 245 31.25 3.11 3.10
N GLN A 246 30.01 2.84 2.70
CA GLN A 246 29.29 1.59 2.89
C GLN A 246 29.33 0.77 1.60
N GLU A 247 29.92 -0.42 1.68
CA GLU A 247 30.04 -1.38 0.59
C GLU A 247 29.19 -2.60 0.91
N THR A 248 28.26 -2.95 0.02
CA THR A 248 27.37 -4.10 0.18
C THR A 248 26.74 -4.47 -1.15
N LEU A 249 26.35 -5.74 -1.29
CA LEU A 249 25.50 -6.24 -2.37
C LEU A 249 24.08 -6.57 -1.86
N PHE A 250 23.74 -6.07 -0.66
CA PHE A 250 22.40 -6.31 -0.09
C PHE A 250 21.30 -5.92 -1.09
N PRO A 251 20.26 -6.75 -1.29
CA PRO A 251 19.94 -7.96 -0.55
C PRO A 251 20.49 -9.27 -1.16
N ASP A 252 21.33 -9.22 -2.19
CA ASP A 252 21.90 -10.43 -2.80
C ASP A 252 22.94 -11.13 -1.89
N ASP A 253 23.63 -10.33 -1.08
CA ASP A 253 24.59 -10.79 -0.07
C ASP A 253 24.24 -10.18 1.31
N GLU A 254 24.50 -10.94 2.35
CA GLU A 254 24.26 -10.57 3.75
C GLU A 254 25.39 -9.75 4.36
N LYS A 255 26.51 -9.59 3.63
CA LYS A 255 27.70 -8.87 4.08
C LYS A 255 27.58 -7.39 3.85
N VAL A 256 27.90 -6.62 4.88
CA VAL A 256 28.04 -5.15 4.82
C VAL A 256 29.39 -4.75 5.37
N THR A 257 30.08 -3.85 4.69
CA THR A 257 31.36 -3.29 5.14
C THR A 257 31.26 -1.77 5.20
N LEU A 258 31.60 -1.20 6.35
CA LEU A 258 31.76 0.23 6.55
C LEU A 258 33.24 0.55 6.62
N ARG A 259 33.75 1.42 5.73
CA ARG A 259 35.15 1.87 5.70
C ARG A 259 35.25 3.35 6.04
N ILE A 260 36.14 3.68 6.94
CA ILE A 260 36.43 5.08 7.30
C ILE A 260 37.47 5.63 6.32
N ASP A 261 37.03 6.46 5.38
CA ASP A 261 37.92 7.09 4.38
C ASP A 261 38.64 8.35 4.93
N LYS A 262 37.92 9.07 5.82
CA LYS A 262 38.47 10.20 6.57
C LYS A 262 37.95 10.15 8.00
N ALA A 263 38.86 10.24 8.96
CA ALA A 263 38.53 10.10 10.37
C ALA A 263 38.32 11.45 11.06
N ALA A 264 37.39 11.48 12.02
CA ALA A 264 37.19 12.61 12.92
C ALA A 264 38.39 12.81 13.87
N LYS A 265 38.55 14.03 14.37
CA LYS A 265 39.56 14.34 15.41
C LYS A 265 39.17 13.78 16.80
N LYS A 266 37.86 13.56 17.04
CA LYS A 266 37.28 13.09 18.32
C LYS A 266 36.77 11.66 18.23
N ASN A 267 36.43 11.08 19.36
CA ASN A 267 35.70 9.83 19.40
C ASN A 267 34.32 10.03 18.78
N LEU A 268 33.86 9.07 17.98
CA LEU A 268 32.52 8.99 17.46
C LEU A 268 31.92 7.63 17.79
N THR A 269 30.60 7.61 17.98
CA THR A 269 29.81 6.39 18.12
C THR A 269 29.17 6.07 16.77
N LEU A 270 29.38 4.86 16.27
CA LEU A 270 28.60 4.28 15.18
C LEU A 270 27.55 3.35 15.80
N MET A 271 26.30 3.59 15.48
CA MET A 271 25.14 2.80 15.90
C MET A 271 24.70 1.96 14.70
N ILE A 272 25.07 0.69 14.68
CA ILE A 272 24.71 -0.23 13.59
C ILE A 272 23.33 -0.81 13.89
N ARG A 273 22.37 -0.58 12.99
CA ARG A 273 21.03 -1.18 13.16
C ARG A 273 21.10 -2.70 13.05
N ILE A 274 20.48 -3.37 13.99
CA ILE A 274 20.17 -4.80 13.96
C ILE A 274 18.68 -4.93 13.61
N PRO A 275 18.33 -5.32 12.38
CA PRO A 275 16.94 -5.38 11.92
C PRO A 275 16.13 -6.45 12.65
N GLU A 276 14.82 -6.25 12.74
CA GLU A 276 13.88 -7.21 13.30
C GLU A 276 13.94 -8.57 12.56
N TRP A 277 14.02 -8.56 11.24
CA TRP A 277 14.04 -9.77 10.41
C TRP A 277 15.32 -10.61 10.59
N ALA A 278 16.37 -10.04 11.12
CA ALA A 278 17.59 -10.78 11.42
C ALA A 278 17.46 -11.62 12.71
N GLY A 279 16.44 -11.39 13.53
CA GLY A 279 16.03 -12.26 14.64
C GLY A 279 17.01 -12.33 15.83
N ASN A 280 16.73 -13.20 16.78
CA ASN A 280 17.63 -13.55 17.89
C ASN A 280 18.76 -14.43 17.34
N SER A 281 19.89 -13.84 17.12
CA SER A 281 20.87 -14.30 16.18
C SER A 281 21.88 -15.28 16.74
N GLU A 282 21.68 -16.50 16.45
CA GLU A 282 22.79 -17.36 16.11
C GLU A 282 23.29 -16.92 14.71
N GLY A 283 24.46 -16.31 14.61
CA GLY A 283 25.07 -15.99 13.32
C GLY A 283 25.45 -14.53 13.05
N TYR A 284 25.20 -13.56 13.97
CA TYR A 284 25.80 -12.24 13.83
C TYR A 284 27.31 -12.31 14.02
N GLU A 285 28.03 -11.94 13.01
CA GLU A 285 29.46 -11.77 13.11
C GLU A 285 29.81 -10.33 12.78
N ILE A 286 30.42 -9.64 13.75
CA ILE A 286 30.93 -8.29 13.57
C ILE A 286 32.42 -8.31 13.81
N THR A 287 33.16 -7.76 12.86
CA THR A 287 34.61 -7.60 12.96
C THR A 287 35.00 -6.13 12.79
N ILE A 288 36.03 -5.73 13.51
CA ILE A 288 36.68 -4.43 13.32
C ILE A 288 38.14 -4.70 12.93
N ASN A 289 38.55 -4.29 11.73
CA ASN A 289 39.86 -4.55 11.16
C ASN A 289 40.21 -6.06 11.17
N GLY A 290 39.25 -6.91 10.84
CA GLY A 290 39.38 -8.37 10.82
C GLY A 290 39.39 -9.06 12.19
N LYS A 291 39.29 -8.30 13.29
CA LYS A 291 39.22 -8.87 14.64
C LYS A 291 37.78 -8.92 15.09
N LYS A 292 37.34 -10.06 15.61
CA LYS A 292 35.97 -10.25 16.12
C LYS A 292 35.67 -9.23 17.23
N HIS A 293 34.60 -8.50 17.04
CA HIS A 293 34.07 -7.57 18.04
C HIS A 293 33.02 -8.32 18.88
N LEU A 294 33.40 -8.66 20.10
CA LEU A 294 32.49 -9.29 21.07
C LEU A 294 31.70 -8.15 21.71
N SER A 295 30.45 -8.05 21.43
CA SER A 295 29.53 -7.21 22.19
C SER A 295 28.58 -8.15 22.94
N ASP A 296 28.27 -7.81 24.19
CA ASP A 296 27.14 -8.40 24.94
C ASP A 296 25.83 -7.92 24.33
N ILE A 297 25.65 -8.23 23.03
CA ILE A 297 24.38 -7.93 22.36
C ILE A 297 23.36 -8.90 22.98
N GLN A 298 22.57 -8.40 23.91
CA GLN A 298 21.28 -9.01 24.14
C GLN A 298 20.47 -8.77 22.87
N THR A 299 20.52 -9.74 21.98
CA THR A 299 19.84 -9.74 20.69
C THR A 299 18.35 -9.86 20.91
N GLY A 300 17.73 -8.75 21.25
CA GLY A 300 16.31 -8.54 21.06
C GLY A 300 16.03 -8.06 19.65
N ALA A 301 14.87 -8.36 19.13
CA ALA A 301 14.43 -7.84 17.84
C ALA A 301 14.50 -6.30 17.83
N SER A 302 15.00 -5.74 16.73
CA SER A 302 15.02 -4.30 16.45
C SER A 302 15.80 -3.45 17.49
N THR A 303 17.09 -3.26 17.27
CA THR A 303 17.97 -2.49 18.17
C THR A 303 19.13 -1.87 17.39
N TYR A 304 19.97 -1.11 18.09
CA TYR A 304 21.25 -0.62 17.60
C TYR A 304 22.42 -1.22 18.38
N LEU A 305 23.50 -1.54 17.65
CA LEU A 305 24.77 -1.91 18.25
C LEU A 305 25.67 -0.67 18.32
N PRO A 306 26.05 -0.19 19.52
CA PRO A 306 26.95 0.93 19.69
C PRO A 306 28.42 0.51 19.56
N ILE A 307 29.19 1.20 18.72
CA ILE A 307 30.64 1.05 18.59
C ILE A 307 31.29 2.41 18.79
N ARG A 308 31.79 2.72 19.98
CA ARG A 308 32.41 3.99 20.32
C ARG A 308 33.92 3.87 20.34
N ARG A 309 34.63 4.65 19.49
CA ARG A 309 36.10 4.70 19.48
C ARG A 309 36.61 5.93 18.75
N LYS A 310 37.95 6.16 18.86
CA LYS A 310 38.67 7.09 17.99
C LYS A 310 38.99 6.37 16.69
N TRP A 311 38.20 6.65 15.67
CA TRP A 311 38.37 6.06 14.34
C TRP A 311 39.61 6.54 13.65
N LYS A 312 40.20 5.70 12.80
CA LYS A 312 41.37 6.03 11.95
C LYS A 312 40.95 5.84 10.48
N LYS A 313 41.63 6.58 9.58
CA LYS A 313 41.50 6.34 8.14
C LYS A 313 41.90 4.88 7.84
N GLY A 314 41.08 4.17 7.08
CA GLY A 314 41.26 2.77 6.74
C GLY A 314 40.66 1.79 7.73
N ASP A 315 40.11 2.24 8.88
CA ASP A 315 39.35 1.34 9.75
C ASP A 315 38.13 0.76 9.00
N MET A 316 37.90 -0.54 9.18
CA MET A 316 36.83 -1.27 8.54
C MET A 316 35.98 -2.00 9.59
N ILE A 317 34.65 -1.84 9.50
CA ILE A 317 33.69 -2.63 10.25
C ILE A 317 32.99 -3.54 9.23
N THR A 318 33.07 -4.84 9.43
CA THR A 318 32.35 -5.81 8.59
C THR A 318 31.38 -6.60 9.46
N PHE A 319 30.14 -6.72 8.97
CA PHE A 319 29.12 -7.50 9.66
C PHE A 319 28.26 -8.29 8.66
N HIS A 320 27.75 -9.42 9.13
CA HIS A 320 26.81 -10.25 8.42
C HIS A 320 25.44 -10.15 9.08
N LEU A 321 24.42 -9.98 8.27
CA LEU A 321 23.02 -9.91 8.69
C LEU A 321 22.31 -11.14 8.15
N PRO A 322 22.17 -12.24 8.95
CA PRO A 322 21.64 -13.49 8.47
C PRO A 322 20.17 -13.34 8.09
N MET A 323 19.88 -13.42 6.80
CA MET A 323 18.51 -13.44 6.28
C MET A 323 17.94 -14.85 6.31
N LYS A 324 16.67 -14.97 6.68
CA LYS A 324 15.95 -16.24 6.72
C LYS A 324 14.68 -16.15 5.90
N VAL A 325 14.27 -17.28 5.33
CA VAL A 325 12.95 -17.42 4.72
C VAL A 325 11.89 -17.35 5.81
N SER A 326 10.92 -16.48 5.62
CA SER A 326 9.72 -16.39 6.45
C SER A 326 8.46 -16.44 5.58
N LEU A 327 7.35 -16.81 6.19
CA LEU A 327 6.04 -16.85 5.56
C LEU A 327 5.11 -15.93 6.35
N GLU A 328 4.61 -14.88 5.70
CA GLU A 328 3.74 -13.88 6.32
C GLU A 328 2.30 -14.07 5.82
N GLN A 329 1.40 -14.30 6.77
CA GLN A 329 -0.03 -14.40 6.48
C GLN A 329 -0.63 -13.01 6.30
N ILE A 330 -1.59 -12.87 5.38
CA ILE A 330 -2.34 -11.62 5.21
C ILE A 330 -2.99 -11.21 6.55
N PRO A 331 -3.06 -9.90 6.88
CA PRO A 331 -3.40 -9.47 8.25
C PRO A 331 -4.75 -9.95 8.80
N ASP A 332 -5.79 -10.16 7.96
CA ASP A 332 -7.10 -10.69 8.38
C ASP A 332 -7.11 -12.22 8.61
N LYS A 333 -5.93 -12.85 8.60
CA LYS A 333 -5.74 -14.29 8.87
C LYS A 333 -6.46 -15.23 7.89
N LYS A 334 -6.78 -14.77 6.69
CA LYS A 334 -7.23 -15.65 5.60
C LYS A 334 -6.08 -16.50 5.06
N ASP A 335 -6.40 -17.52 4.30
CA ASP A 335 -5.46 -18.51 3.76
C ASP A 335 -4.63 -17.95 2.58
N TYR A 336 -4.04 -16.76 2.77
CA TYR A 336 -3.12 -16.13 1.83
C TYR A 336 -1.80 -15.80 2.52
N TYR A 337 -0.71 -16.25 1.91
CA TYR A 337 0.63 -16.13 2.46
C TYR A 337 1.59 -15.55 1.43
N ALA A 338 2.53 -14.74 1.91
CA ALA A 338 3.63 -14.20 1.12
C ALA A 338 4.96 -14.75 1.64
N PHE A 339 5.89 -15.08 0.73
CA PHE A 339 7.25 -15.44 1.09
C PHE A 339 8.12 -14.21 1.23
N LEU A 340 8.97 -14.20 2.25
CA LEU A 340 9.99 -13.19 2.46
C LEU A 340 11.35 -13.82 2.69
N TYR A 341 12.40 -13.10 2.33
CA TYR A 341 13.78 -13.40 2.71
C TYR A 341 14.39 -12.15 3.36
N GLY A 342 14.59 -12.18 4.66
CA GLY A 342 14.81 -10.96 5.42
C GLY A 342 13.67 -9.95 5.21
N PRO A 343 13.94 -8.70 4.79
CA PRO A 343 12.89 -7.71 4.54
C PRO A 343 12.29 -7.82 3.12
N ILE A 344 12.82 -8.67 2.26
CA ILE A 344 12.50 -8.73 0.84
C ILE A 344 11.34 -9.67 0.57
N VAL A 345 10.28 -9.15 -0.03
CA VAL A 345 9.14 -9.92 -0.52
C VAL A 345 9.52 -10.63 -1.81
N LEU A 346 9.21 -11.92 -1.88
CA LEU A 346 9.45 -12.75 -3.04
C LEU A 346 8.16 -12.92 -3.85
N ALA A 347 8.29 -12.94 -5.15
CA ALA A 347 7.18 -13.12 -6.07
C ALA A 347 7.54 -14.06 -7.21
N THR A 348 6.53 -14.72 -7.78
CA THR A 348 6.68 -15.54 -8.99
C THR A 348 6.01 -14.88 -10.18
N SER A 349 6.58 -15.06 -11.37
CA SER A 349 5.88 -14.76 -12.62
C SER A 349 4.77 -15.80 -12.86
N THR A 350 3.58 -15.31 -13.22
CA THR A 350 2.45 -16.18 -13.63
C THR A 350 2.16 -16.08 -15.13
N GLY A 351 3.06 -15.44 -15.89
CA GLY A 351 2.98 -15.32 -17.34
C GLY A 351 3.21 -13.90 -17.84
N THR A 352 3.42 -13.78 -19.15
CA THR A 352 3.65 -12.50 -19.84
C THR A 352 2.57 -12.21 -20.88
N GLU A 353 1.50 -12.99 -20.89
CA GLU A 353 0.41 -12.88 -21.85
C GLU A 353 -0.70 -11.93 -21.33
N ASN A 354 -1.45 -11.34 -22.26
CA ASN A 354 -2.59 -10.46 -21.96
C ASN A 354 -2.24 -9.32 -20.99
N LEU A 355 -1.15 -8.62 -21.26
CA LEU A 355 -0.68 -7.45 -20.53
C LEU A 355 -1.22 -6.15 -21.18
N ASP A 356 -2.49 -6.14 -21.55
CA ASP A 356 -3.11 -5.01 -22.25
C ASP A 356 -3.02 -3.73 -21.41
N GLY A 357 -2.48 -2.66 -22.00
CA GLY A 357 -2.28 -1.38 -21.32
C GLY A 357 -1.20 -1.41 -20.23
N ILE A 358 -0.21 -2.33 -20.30
CA ILE A 358 0.91 -2.36 -19.34
C ILE A 358 1.72 -1.04 -19.32
N TYR A 359 1.75 -0.33 -20.43
CA TYR A 359 2.16 1.07 -20.52
C TYR A 359 0.92 1.92 -20.75
N ALA A 360 0.67 2.85 -19.85
CA ALA A 360 -0.53 3.66 -19.83
C ALA A 360 -0.67 4.50 -21.10
N ASP A 361 -1.89 4.62 -21.57
CA ASP A 361 -2.28 5.60 -22.57
C ASP A 361 -2.59 6.97 -21.91
N ASP A 362 -3.07 7.94 -22.70
CA ASP A 362 -3.45 9.27 -22.26
C ASP A 362 -4.87 9.32 -21.66
N SER A 363 -5.56 8.19 -21.58
CA SER A 363 -6.89 8.13 -20.96
C SER A 363 -6.80 8.36 -19.45
N ARG A 364 -7.86 8.92 -18.89
CA ARG A 364 -7.95 9.19 -17.46
C ARG A 364 -7.81 7.93 -16.58
N GLY A 365 -8.27 6.78 -17.08
CA GLY A 365 -8.15 5.47 -16.43
C GLY A 365 -6.92 4.66 -16.84
N GLY A 366 -5.99 5.24 -17.63
CA GLY A 366 -4.84 4.53 -18.19
C GLY A 366 -3.87 3.92 -17.16
N HIS A 367 -3.94 4.35 -15.91
CA HIS A 367 -3.15 3.80 -14.80
C HIS A 367 -3.72 2.51 -14.19
N ILE A 368 -4.92 2.10 -14.61
CA ILE A 368 -5.59 0.90 -14.09
C ILE A 368 -5.36 -0.26 -15.05
N ALA A 369 -4.88 -1.38 -14.55
CA ALA A 369 -4.71 -2.59 -15.33
C ALA A 369 -6.08 -3.14 -15.77
N HIS A 370 -6.37 -3.14 -17.07
CA HIS A 370 -7.66 -3.49 -17.65
C HIS A 370 -7.63 -4.75 -18.53
N GLY A 371 -6.48 -5.40 -18.66
CA GLY A 371 -6.38 -6.68 -19.36
C GLY A 371 -7.16 -7.80 -18.66
N ARG A 372 -7.43 -8.86 -19.41
CA ARG A 372 -8.16 -10.02 -18.91
C ARG A 372 -7.60 -10.49 -17.57
N GLN A 373 -8.46 -10.64 -16.56
CA GLN A 373 -8.07 -11.19 -15.28
C GLN A 373 -7.84 -12.71 -15.40
N THR A 374 -6.69 -13.16 -14.90
CA THR A 374 -6.43 -14.59 -14.77
C THR A 374 -7.38 -15.17 -13.70
N PRO A 375 -8.10 -16.25 -14.00
CA PRO A 375 -8.90 -16.97 -13.01
C PRO A 375 -8.06 -17.40 -11.80
N LEU A 376 -8.57 -17.22 -10.59
CA LEU A 376 -7.81 -17.55 -9.37
C LEU A 376 -7.46 -19.04 -9.26
N GLN A 377 -8.18 -19.91 -9.94
CA GLN A 377 -7.86 -21.34 -10.01
C GLN A 377 -6.68 -21.66 -10.95
N GLU A 378 -6.28 -20.72 -11.80
CA GLU A 378 -5.13 -20.88 -12.72
C GLU A 378 -3.83 -20.32 -12.15
N VAL A 379 -3.90 -19.60 -11.02
CA VAL A 379 -2.70 -19.08 -10.33
C VAL A 379 -2.19 -20.06 -9.28
N PRO A 380 -0.89 -20.05 -8.95
CA PRO A 380 -0.31 -20.99 -8.00
C PRO A 380 -0.97 -20.91 -6.61
N MET A 381 -1.47 -22.06 -6.13
CA MET A 381 -1.94 -22.30 -4.76
C MET A 381 -1.00 -23.29 -4.09
N LEU A 382 -0.58 -23.02 -2.87
CA LEU A 382 0.34 -23.85 -2.10
C LEU A 382 -0.44 -24.88 -1.29
N ILE A 383 -0.09 -26.16 -1.45
CA ILE A 383 -0.74 -27.28 -0.75
C ILE A 383 0.17 -27.78 0.36
N GLY A 384 -0.32 -27.77 1.58
CA GLY A 384 0.42 -28.18 2.78
C GLY A 384 0.15 -27.24 3.96
N ASN A 385 0.76 -27.52 5.10
CA ASN A 385 0.73 -26.60 6.23
C ASN A 385 1.81 -25.50 6.07
N PRO A 386 1.66 -24.33 6.71
CA PRO A 386 2.58 -23.21 6.55
C PRO A 386 4.05 -23.53 6.85
N ASP A 387 4.33 -24.41 7.83
CA ASP A 387 5.71 -24.80 8.17
C ASP A 387 6.36 -25.65 7.07
N SER A 388 5.63 -26.63 6.53
CA SER A 388 6.14 -27.42 5.40
C SER A 388 6.35 -26.56 4.16
N ILE A 389 5.42 -25.64 3.89
CA ILE A 389 5.52 -24.67 2.79
C ILE A 389 6.79 -23.83 2.92
N ARG A 390 7.06 -23.28 4.10
CA ARG A 390 8.26 -22.47 4.36
C ARG A 390 9.55 -23.25 4.13
N HIS A 391 9.60 -24.51 4.53
CA HIS A 391 10.80 -25.37 4.38
C HIS A 391 11.03 -25.86 2.94
N SER A 392 10.01 -25.80 2.08
CA SER A 392 10.13 -26.18 0.66
C SER A 392 10.66 -25.04 -0.23
N LEU A 393 11.02 -23.89 0.34
CA LEU A 393 11.63 -22.78 -0.41
C LEU A 393 13.15 -22.79 -0.22
N HIS A 394 13.89 -22.98 -1.31
CA HIS A 394 15.35 -23.13 -1.32
C HIS A 394 16.02 -22.00 -2.12
N LYS A 395 17.01 -21.34 -1.51
CA LYS A 395 17.81 -20.32 -2.20
C LYS A 395 18.65 -21.00 -3.30
N LEU A 396 18.57 -20.44 -4.50
CA LEU A 396 19.38 -20.90 -5.63
C LEU A 396 20.81 -20.32 -5.54
N SER A 397 21.77 -21.11 -6.01
CA SER A 397 23.14 -20.62 -6.16
C SER A 397 23.22 -19.62 -7.32
N GLY A 398 23.83 -18.46 -7.08
CA GLY A 398 23.99 -17.41 -8.08
C GLY A 398 24.36 -16.07 -7.48
N SER A 399 24.67 -15.09 -8.33
CA SER A 399 25.02 -13.73 -7.91
C SER A 399 23.80 -12.86 -7.59
N LYS A 400 22.61 -13.27 -8.05
CA LYS A 400 21.35 -12.57 -7.79
C LYS A 400 20.44 -13.46 -6.95
N LEU A 401 19.70 -12.84 -6.05
CA LEU A 401 18.75 -13.53 -5.17
C LEU A 401 17.63 -14.16 -5.99
N ALA A 402 17.51 -15.49 -5.90
CA ALA A 402 16.44 -16.29 -6.50
C ALA A 402 16.21 -17.54 -5.66
N PHE A 403 15.00 -18.08 -5.74
CA PHE A 403 14.57 -19.25 -4.97
C PHE A 403 13.81 -20.25 -5.86
N SER A 404 13.89 -21.52 -5.51
CA SER A 404 13.07 -22.59 -6.04
C SER A 404 12.17 -23.14 -4.94
N TYR A 405 10.88 -23.23 -5.21
CA TYR A 405 9.90 -23.88 -4.34
C TYR A 405 9.57 -25.26 -4.92
N ASP A 406 9.83 -26.31 -4.19
CA ASP A 406 9.64 -27.71 -4.59
C ASP A 406 8.48 -28.42 -3.85
N GLY A 407 7.72 -27.68 -3.04
CA GLY A 407 6.50 -28.17 -2.40
C GLY A 407 5.34 -28.37 -3.38
N ASN A 408 4.23 -28.90 -2.88
CA ASN A 408 3.04 -29.16 -3.68
C ASN A 408 2.37 -27.84 -4.10
N VAL A 409 2.14 -27.66 -5.41
CA VAL A 409 1.49 -26.48 -6.02
C VAL A 409 0.35 -26.92 -6.93
N TYR A 410 -0.75 -26.20 -6.88
CA TYR A 410 -1.86 -26.35 -7.81
C TYR A 410 -2.15 -25.00 -8.55
N PRO A 411 -2.41 -25.01 -9.86
CA PRO A 411 -2.25 -26.14 -10.78
C PRO A 411 -0.79 -26.56 -10.88
N ALA A 412 -0.57 -27.83 -11.21
CA ALA A 412 0.77 -28.36 -11.38
C ALA A 412 1.53 -27.54 -12.43
N GLN A 413 2.67 -26.99 -12.03
CA GLN A 413 3.49 -26.18 -12.92
C GLN A 413 4.08 -27.03 -14.05
N LYS A 414 4.28 -26.42 -15.22
CA LYS A 414 4.97 -27.06 -16.36
C LYS A 414 6.42 -27.42 -16.01
N SER A 415 7.06 -26.62 -15.13
CA SER A 415 8.36 -26.92 -14.53
C SER A 415 8.16 -27.66 -13.19
N LYS A 416 9.14 -28.47 -12.80
CA LYS A 416 9.09 -29.23 -11.54
C LYS A 416 9.14 -28.35 -10.29
N SER A 417 9.44 -27.07 -10.41
CA SER A 417 9.56 -26.13 -9.31
C SER A 417 9.02 -24.75 -9.70
N LEU A 418 8.51 -24.01 -8.71
CA LEU A 418 8.10 -22.62 -8.85
C LEU A 418 9.30 -21.73 -8.51
N GLU A 419 9.70 -20.86 -9.44
CA GLU A 419 10.77 -19.89 -9.18
C GLU A 419 10.20 -18.62 -8.54
N LEU A 420 10.87 -18.15 -7.49
CA LEU A 420 10.56 -16.88 -6.83
C LEU A 420 11.79 -15.96 -6.84
N ILE A 421 11.57 -14.70 -7.16
CA ILE A 421 12.60 -13.66 -7.15
C ILE A 421 12.12 -12.46 -6.31
N PRO A 422 13.01 -11.54 -5.90
CA PRO A 422 12.59 -10.29 -5.29
C PRO A 422 11.54 -9.55 -6.11
N PHE A 423 10.43 -9.16 -5.49
CA PHE A 423 9.31 -8.53 -6.18
C PHE A 423 9.71 -7.26 -6.93
N PHE A 424 10.66 -6.49 -6.40
CA PHE A 424 11.17 -5.31 -7.07
C PHE A 424 11.98 -5.58 -8.35
N ARG A 425 12.28 -6.86 -8.66
CA ARG A 425 12.95 -7.28 -9.91
C ARG A 425 12.01 -7.91 -10.92
N LEU A 426 10.77 -8.17 -10.51
CA LEU A 426 9.79 -8.82 -11.37
C LEU A 426 8.96 -7.77 -12.09
N HIS A 427 9.33 -7.41 -13.30
CA HIS A 427 8.66 -6.42 -14.14
C HIS A 427 8.10 -7.05 -15.42
N ASN A 428 7.24 -6.31 -16.13
CA ASN A 428 6.69 -6.70 -17.43
C ASN A 428 6.05 -8.10 -17.44
N SER A 429 5.40 -8.46 -16.35
CA SER A 429 4.83 -9.80 -16.10
C SER A 429 3.60 -9.71 -15.22
N ARG A 430 2.72 -10.69 -15.38
CA ARG A 430 1.76 -11.08 -14.36
C ARG A 430 2.49 -11.74 -13.22
N TYR A 431 2.01 -11.57 -11.98
CA TYR A 431 2.72 -12.08 -10.82
C TYR A 431 1.80 -12.57 -9.71
N ALA A 432 2.37 -13.36 -8.81
CA ALA A 432 1.80 -13.64 -7.51
C ALA A 432 2.80 -13.25 -6.40
N VAL A 433 2.35 -12.40 -5.48
CA VAL A 433 3.02 -12.07 -4.22
C VAL A 433 2.38 -12.85 -3.09
N TYR A 434 1.04 -12.83 -3.03
CA TYR A 434 0.27 -13.66 -2.13
C TYR A 434 -0.14 -14.96 -2.83
N PHE A 435 0.02 -16.07 -2.12
CA PHE A 435 -0.38 -17.38 -2.55
C PHE A 435 -1.48 -17.89 -1.64
N ARG A 436 -2.58 -18.38 -2.20
CA ARG A 436 -3.57 -19.10 -1.41
C ARG A 436 -2.94 -20.40 -0.89
N GLN A 437 -3.20 -20.74 0.35
CA GLN A 437 -2.78 -21.98 1.00
C GLN A 437 -4.00 -22.86 1.25
N ALA A 438 -3.85 -24.15 1.11
CA ALA A 438 -4.84 -25.14 1.49
C ALA A 438 -4.18 -26.40 2.06
N SER A 439 -4.85 -27.06 3.01
CA SER A 439 -4.51 -28.45 3.30
C SER A 439 -4.95 -29.37 2.15
N GLU A 440 -4.42 -30.58 2.09
CA GLU A 440 -4.81 -31.55 1.08
C GLU A 440 -6.32 -31.89 1.15
N GLU A 441 -6.90 -31.88 2.34
CA GLU A 441 -8.33 -32.16 2.55
C GLU A 441 -9.21 -31.00 2.06
N GLN A 442 -8.79 -29.77 2.32
CA GLN A 442 -9.52 -28.55 1.92
C GLN A 442 -9.44 -28.31 0.41
N PHE A 443 -8.41 -28.81 -0.23
CA PHE A 443 -8.07 -28.49 -1.62
C PHE A 443 -9.22 -28.76 -2.60
N LYS A 444 -9.91 -29.90 -2.50
CA LYS A 444 -11.03 -30.26 -3.41
C LYS A 444 -12.20 -29.29 -3.28
N THR A 445 -12.62 -29.00 -2.05
CA THR A 445 -13.73 -28.07 -1.77
C THR A 445 -13.41 -26.66 -2.23
N ILE A 446 -12.20 -26.18 -1.92
CA ILE A 446 -11.72 -24.85 -2.35
C ILE A 446 -11.70 -24.73 -3.87
N GLN A 447 -11.27 -25.75 -4.57
CA GLN A 447 -11.22 -25.77 -6.04
C GLN A 447 -12.60 -25.60 -6.65
N GLU A 448 -13.60 -26.31 -6.15
CA GLU A 448 -14.99 -26.22 -6.62
C GLU A 448 -15.61 -24.85 -6.32
N GLU A 449 -15.38 -24.31 -5.12
CA GLU A 449 -15.85 -22.97 -4.72
C GLU A 449 -15.20 -21.87 -5.57
N MET A 450 -13.88 -21.93 -5.75
CA MET A 450 -13.15 -20.96 -6.57
C MET A 450 -13.62 -20.99 -8.03
N ALA A 451 -13.72 -22.18 -8.63
CA ALA A 451 -14.20 -22.35 -10.00
C ALA A 451 -15.63 -21.78 -10.18
N THR A 452 -16.49 -22.00 -9.19
CA THR A 452 -17.86 -21.49 -9.24
C THR A 452 -17.92 -19.96 -9.09
N ALA A 453 -17.17 -19.40 -8.15
CA ALA A 453 -17.11 -17.96 -7.93
C ALA A 453 -16.48 -17.23 -9.13
N GLU A 454 -15.39 -17.75 -9.66
CA GLU A 454 -14.71 -17.16 -10.80
C GLU A 454 -15.53 -17.24 -12.09
N ARG A 455 -16.20 -18.36 -12.34
CA ARG A 455 -17.13 -18.46 -13.48
C ARG A 455 -18.22 -17.40 -13.42
N LYS A 456 -18.82 -17.18 -12.25
CA LYS A 456 -19.84 -16.13 -12.06
C LYS A 456 -19.27 -14.73 -12.26
N ALA A 457 -18.06 -14.47 -11.73
CA ALA A 457 -17.40 -13.18 -11.88
C ALA A 457 -17.01 -12.91 -13.34
N THR A 458 -16.43 -13.91 -14.02
CA THR A 458 -16.05 -13.83 -15.44
C THR A 458 -17.28 -13.64 -16.33
N GLU A 459 -18.35 -14.38 -16.08
CA GLU A 459 -19.62 -14.24 -16.82
C GLU A 459 -20.18 -12.81 -16.65
N LEU A 460 -20.20 -12.29 -15.43
CA LEU A 460 -20.65 -10.93 -15.17
C LEU A 460 -19.74 -9.90 -15.84
N ALA A 461 -18.43 -10.06 -15.76
CA ALA A 461 -17.45 -9.16 -16.41
C ALA A 461 -17.62 -9.15 -17.93
N ASN A 462 -17.74 -10.31 -18.57
CA ASN A 462 -17.93 -10.45 -20.03
C ASN A 462 -19.24 -9.83 -20.53
N ARG A 463 -20.25 -9.79 -19.68
CA ARG A 463 -21.55 -9.16 -19.97
C ARG A 463 -21.56 -7.67 -19.67
N THR A 464 -20.60 -7.16 -18.92
CA THR A 464 -20.53 -5.75 -18.51
C THR A 464 -20.16 -4.86 -19.69
N VAL A 465 -21.04 -3.92 -20.01
CA VAL A 465 -20.83 -2.89 -21.03
C VAL A 465 -20.24 -1.64 -20.39
N ASP A 466 -20.77 -1.27 -19.19
CA ASP A 466 -20.30 -0.13 -18.41
C ASP A 466 -20.51 -0.36 -16.91
N LEU A 467 -19.71 0.30 -16.07
CA LEU A 467 -19.70 0.10 -14.63
C LEU A 467 -19.34 1.39 -13.89
N ILE A 468 -20.15 1.73 -12.90
CA ILE A 468 -19.94 2.89 -12.02
C ILE A 468 -19.99 2.42 -10.57
N PHE A 469 -19.06 2.93 -9.76
CA PHE A 469 -19.10 2.83 -8.30
C PHE A 469 -19.45 4.20 -7.72
N PRO A 470 -20.73 4.43 -7.37
CA PRO A 470 -21.18 5.68 -6.78
C PRO A 470 -20.45 5.99 -5.46
N GLY A 471 -20.03 7.24 -5.29
CA GLY A 471 -19.27 7.69 -4.12
C GLY A 471 -17.75 7.54 -4.27
N GLU A 472 -17.25 6.92 -5.34
CA GLU A 472 -15.83 6.91 -5.69
C GLU A 472 -15.54 8.04 -6.69
N GLN A 473 -14.57 8.88 -6.38
CA GLN A 473 -14.32 10.13 -7.12
C GLN A 473 -14.05 9.90 -8.60
N GLN A 474 -13.15 8.97 -8.92
CA GLN A 474 -12.71 8.69 -10.29
C GLN A 474 -13.86 8.14 -11.14
N PRO A 475 -14.56 7.05 -10.76
CA PRO A 475 -15.70 6.52 -11.52
C PRO A 475 -16.82 7.54 -11.75
N GLU A 476 -17.16 8.34 -10.71
CA GLU A 476 -18.18 9.37 -10.82
C GLU A 476 -17.78 10.49 -11.79
N SER A 477 -16.53 10.93 -11.71
CA SER A 477 -15.99 11.97 -12.61
C SER A 477 -15.92 11.50 -14.06
N ASP A 478 -15.53 10.24 -14.28
CA ASP A 478 -15.47 9.63 -15.61
C ASP A 478 -16.85 9.49 -16.27
N HIS A 479 -17.90 9.43 -15.47
CA HIS A 479 -19.30 9.37 -15.91
C HIS A 479 -20.04 10.70 -15.74
N SER A 480 -19.29 11.83 -15.65
CA SER A 480 -19.85 13.20 -15.65
C SER A 480 -20.94 13.38 -14.60
N ILE A 481 -20.70 12.96 -13.35
CA ILE A 481 -21.63 13.08 -12.24
C ILE A 481 -22.27 14.48 -12.17
N GLN A 482 -23.60 14.54 -12.06
CA GLN A 482 -24.37 15.72 -11.74
C GLN A 482 -25.26 15.43 -10.55
N TYR A 483 -25.49 16.40 -9.67
CA TYR A 483 -26.30 16.17 -8.49
C TYR A 483 -26.86 17.42 -7.85
N GLU A 484 -27.93 17.27 -7.11
CA GLU A 484 -28.51 18.26 -6.23
C GLU A 484 -28.88 17.61 -4.89
N ALA A 485 -28.49 18.24 -3.79
CA ALA A 485 -28.75 17.78 -2.42
C ALA A 485 -28.41 16.30 -2.21
N SER A 486 -27.21 15.89 -2.63
CA SER A 486 -26.71 14.52 -2.51
C SER A 486 -25.54 14.42 -1.54
N GLU A 487 -25.36 13.22 -0.98
CA GLU A 487 -24.22 12.87 -0.15
C GLU A 487 -23.64 11.52 -0.53
N THR A 488 -22.36 11.34 -0.23
CA THR A 488 -21.64 10.07 -0.34
C THR A 488 -21.35 9.53 1.04
N GLY A 489 -21.20 8.22 1.14
CA GLY A 489 -20.83 7.54 2.37
C GLY A 489 -20.25 6.16 2.09
N THR A 490 -19.92 5.44 3.16
CA THR A 490 -19.38 4.09 3.11
C THR A 490 -20.15 3.19 4.04
N HIS A 491 -20.49 1.98 3.57
CA HIS A 491 -21.00 0.90 4.42
C HIS A 491 -20.17 -0.36 4.15
N LYS A 492 -19.57 -0.89 5.21
CA LYS A 492 -18.54 -1.93 5.10
C LYS A 492 -17.36 -1.41 4.25
N ASP A 493 -17.03 -2.07 3.16
CA ASP A 493 -15.97 -1.72 2.22
C ASP A 493 -16.48 -1.10 0.91
N ARG A 494 -17.77 -0.71 0.86
CA ARG A 494 -18.40 -0.19 -0.35
C ARG A 494 -18.85 1.24 -0.18
N HIS A 495 -18.51 2.07 -1.14
CA HIS A 495 -19.00 3.44 -1.25
C HIS A 495 -20.41 3.48 -1.81
N PHE A 496 -21.13 4.52 -1.48
CA PHE A 496 -22.43 4.80 -2.04
C PHE A 496 -22.67 6.28 -2.27
N ARG A 497 -23.63 6.58 -3.12
CA ARG A 497 -24.28 7.89 -3.22
C ARG A 497 -25.76 7.77 -2.98
N ARG A 498 -26.35 8.76 -2.28
CA ARG A 498 -27.79 8.96 -2.14
C ARG A 498 -28.11 10.45 -2.19
N ALA A 499 -29.35 10.81 -2.45
CA ALA A 499 -29.78 12.20 -2.53
C ALA A 499 -31.16 12.45 -1.90
N LYS A 500 -31.35 13.64 -1.35
CA LYS A 500 -32.70 14.22 -1.08
C LYS A 500 -33.29 14.83 -2.35
N GLY A 501 -32.44 15.38 -3.22
CA GLY A 501 -32.78 15.84 -4.55
C GLY A 501 -32.60 14.73 -5.59
N TRP A 502 -31.53 14.79 -6.35
CA TRP A 502 -31.21 13.80 -7.39
C TRP A 502 -29.70 13.70 -7.63
N PHE A 503 -29.30 12.63 -8.33
CA PHE A 503 -27.97 12.52 -8.93
C PHE A 503 -28.07 11.72 -10.24
N SER A 504 -27.16 12.02 -11.20
CA SER A 504 -27.13 11.33 -12.49
C SER A 504 -25.70 11.05 -12.96
N TYR A 505 -25.59 10.09 -13.88
CA TYR A 505 -24.36 9.70 -14.55
C TYR A 505 -24.62 9.52 -16.04
N ASN A 506 -23.59 9.73 -16.87
CA ASN A 506 -23.60 9.38 -18.29
C ASN A 506 -22.99 8.00 -18.49
N LEU A 507 -23.83 6.97 -18.69
CA LEU A 507 -23.40 5.61 -19.02
C LEU A 507 -22.73 5.60 -20.39
N LYS A 508 -21.59 4.91 -20.50
CA LYS A 508 -20.81 4.75 -21.74
C LYS A 508 -21.16 3.41 -22.39
N ILE A 509 -21.93 3.47 -23.48
CA ILE A 509 -22.43 2.28 -24.15
C ILE A 509 -21.49 1.92 -25.30
N LYS A 510 -20.53 1.03 -25.03
CA LYS A 510 -19.56 0.56 -26.03
C LYS A 510 -20.11 -0.55 -26.93
N GLU A 511 -21.10 -1.29 -26.44
CA GLU A 511 -21.81 -2.38 -27.13
C GLU A 511 -23.29 -2.33 -26.75
N GLU A 512 -24.19 -2.95 -27.53
CA GLU A 512 -25.62 -2.98 -27.19
C GLU A 512 -25.85 -3.57 -25.78
N ALA A 513 -26.66 -2.87 -24.99
CA ALA A 513 -27.01 -3.28 -23.65
C ALA A 513 -28.51 -3.55 -23.50
N SER A 514 -28.84 -4.60 -22.78
CA SER A 514 -30.23 -5.05 -22.58
C SER A 514 -30.68 -5.08 -21.12
N GLN A 515 -29.74 -4.96 -20.16
CA GLN A 515 -30.03 -5.04 -18.74
C GLN A 515 -29.29 -3.96 -17.96
N LEU A 516 -29.94 -3.46 -16.90
CA LEU A 516 -29.36 -2.57 -15.91
C LEU A 516 -29.36 -3.28 -14.55
N MET A 517 -28.21 -3.38 -13.91
CA MET A 517 -28.07 -3.94 -12.58
C MET A 517 -27.63 -2.84 -11.60
N ILE A 518 -28.33 -2.75 -10.48
CA ILE A 518 -28.05 -1.77 -9.44
C ILE A 518 -27.89 -2.52 -8.11
N THR A 519 -26.79 -2.25 -7.40
CA THR A 519 -26.56 -2.80 -6.06
C THR A 519 -26.99 -1.80 -5.01
N VAL A 520 -27.87 -2.23 -4.10
CA VAL A 520 -28.37 -1.47 -2.95
C VAL A 520 -28.41 -2.36 -1.71
N ARG A 521 -28.61 -1.79 -0.52
CA ARG A 521 -28.94 -2.59 0.67
C ARG A 521 -30.39 -3.02 0.64
N GLN A 522 -30.70 -4.18 1.20
CA GLN A 522 -32.06 -4.72 1.25
C GLN A 522 -33.06 -3.75 1.90
N GLU A 523 -32.64 -3.01 2.94
CA GLU A 523 -33.46 -2.01 3.63
C GLU A 523 -33.70 -0.72 2.82
N ASP A 524 -32.87 -0.46 1.80
CA ASP A 524 -32.96 0.71 0.91
C ASP A 524 -33.68 0.38 -0.42
N ARG A 525 -34.20 -0.81 -0.55
CA ARG A 525 -34.97 -1.23 -1.73
C ARG A 525 -36.15 -0.29 -1.99
N ASN A 526 -36.36 0.08 -3.25
CA ASN A 526 -37.49 0.87 -3.74
C ASN A 526 -37.61 2.31 -3.22
N LYS A 527 -36.51 2.93 -2.81
CA LYS A 527 -36.48 4.35 -2.40
C LYS A 527 -36.08 5.31 -3.54
N ALA A 528 -35.85 4.81 -4.75
CA ALA A 528 -35.43 5.63 -5.87
C ALA A 528 -36.29 5.37 -7.12
N VAL A 529 -36.73 6.45 -7.75
CA VAL A 529 -37.16 6.46 -9.15
C VAL A 529 -35.92 6.54 -10.03
N ILE A 530 -35.84 5.68 -11.02
CA ILE A 530 -34.76 5.65 -11.99
C ILE A 530 -35.28 6.15 -13.33
N LEU A 531 -34.57 7.11 -13.95
CA LEU A 531 -34.84 7.57 -15.29
C LEU A 531 -33.66 7.26 -16.20
N LEU A 532 -33.94 6.88 -17.44
CA LEU A 532 -32.96 6.72 -18.51
C LEU A 532 -33.31 7.74 -19.62
N ASN A 533 -32.41 8.68 -19.93
CA ASN A 533 -32.65 9.79 -20.86
C ASN A 533 -34.00 10.49 -20.59
N ASN A 534 -34.29 10.83 -19.32
CA ASN A 534 -35.53 11.43 -18.83
C ASN A 534 -36.78 10.54 -18.90
N GLU A 535 -36.72 9.31 -19.39
CA GLU A 535 -37.85 8.36 -19.37
C GLU A 535 -37.82 7.50 -18.10
N LYS A 536 -38.93 7.49 -17.35
CA LYS A 536 -39.02 6.68 -16.11
C LYS A 536 -38.94 5.20 -16.45
N LEU A 537 -38.04 4.48 -15.78
CA LEU A 537 -37.94 3.02 -15.87
C LEU A 537 -39.13 2.38 -15.09
N THR A 538 -40.11 1.85 -15.81
CA THR A 538 -41.34 1.29 -15.22
C THR A 538 -41.28 -0.22 -15.00
N VAL A 539 -40.21 -0.87 -15.43
CA VAL A 539 -40.02 -2.32 -15.32
C VAL A 539 -39.66 -2.70 -13.90
N HIS A 540 -40.26 -3.77 -13.37
CA HIS A 540 -39.91 -4.32 -12.07
C HIS A 540 -38.59 -5.12 -12.18
N PRO A 541 -37.64 -4.93 -11.24
CA PRO A 541 -36.41 -5.68 -11.26
C PRO A 541 -36.55 -7.09 -10.74
N THR A 542 -35.76 -8.02 -11.26
CA THR A 542 -35.46 -9.26 -10.57
C THR A 542 -34.49 -8.95 -9.42
N VAL A 543 -34.75 -9.48 -8.23
CA VAL A 543 -34.01 -9.19 -7.00
C VAL A 543 -33.22 -10.43 -6.59
N SER A 544 -31.91 -10.25 -6.39
CA SER A 544 -31.05 -11.33 -5.87
C SER A 544 -31.35 -11.62 -4.40
N LYS A 545 -30.89 -12.78 -3.91
CA LYS A 545 -30.76 -12.98 -2.46
C LYS A 545 -29.76 -11.98 -1.90
N ALA A 546 -30.00 -11.53 -0.66
CA ALA A 546 -29.05 -10.71 0.05
C ALA A 546 -27.75 -11.49 0.29
N ASP A 547 -26.61 -10.83 0.10
CA ASP A 547 -25.33 -11.37 0.51
C ASP A 547 -25.16 -11.30 2.05
N LYS A 548 -24.03 -11.78 2.57
CA LYS A 548 -23.72 -11.79 4.01
C LYS A 548 -23.72 -10.40 4.67
N ASP A 549 -23.54 -9.35 3.87
CA ASP A 549 -23.46 -7.95 4.31
C ASP A 549 -24.77 -7.19 4.04
N GLY A 550 -25.81 -7.88 3.57
CA GLY A 550 -27.15 -7.33 3.35
C GLY A 550 -27.32 -6.61 2.01
N PHE A 551 -26.39 -6.75 1.06
CA PHE A 551 -26.53 -6.19 -0.28
C PHE A 551 -27.37 -7.07 -1.19
N ILE A 552 -28.23 -6.44 -1.99
CA ILE A 552 -29.02 -7.07 -3.04
C ILE A 552 -28.71 -6.42 -4.39
N ARG A 553 -28.92 -7.18 -5.46
CA ARG A 553 -28.85 -6.69 -6.84
C ARG A 553 -30.23 -6.60 -7.42
N LEU A 554 -30.57 -5.44 -7.96
CA LEU A 554 -31.79 -5.14 -8.68
C LEU A 554 -31.46 -5.20 -10.16
N CYS A 555 -31.95 -6.23 -10.88
CA CYS A 555 -31.69 -6.42 -12.30
C CYS A 555 -32.93 -6.06 -13.10
N TYR A 556 -32.85 -4.99 -13.89
CA TYR A 556 -33.93 -4.50 -14.77
C TYR A 556 -33.67 -4.97 -16.19
N LEU A 557 -34.63 -5.66 -16.81
CA LEU A 557 -34.62 -5.91 -18.23
C LEU A 557 -35.07 -4.62 -18.93
N LEU A 558 -34.23 -4.03 -19.77
CA LEU A 558 -34.53 -2.77 -20.43
C LEU A 558 -35.64 -2.98 -21.48
N PRO A 559 -36.68 -2.11 -21.54
CA PRO A 559 -37.79 -2.24 -22.52
C PRO A 559 -37.30 -2.08 -23.97
N ARG A 560 -36.15 -1.39 -24.17
CA ARG A 560 -35.44 -1.28 -25.43
C ARG A 560 -33.95 -1.46 -25.19
N LYS A 561 -33.24 -2.13 -26.08
CA LYS A 561 -31.79 -2.20 -26.06
C LYS A 561 -31.18 -0.81 -26.22
N LEU A 562 -30.23 -0.47 -25.37
CA LEU A 562 -29.45 0.74 -25.52
C LEU A 562 -28.37 0.49 -26.58
N LYS A 563 -28.35 1.36 -27.61
CA LYS A 563 -27.37 1.31 -28.70
C LYS A 563 -26.07 2.00 -28.29
N VAL A 564 -24.99 1.72 -29.01
CA VAL A 564 -23.68 2.37 -28.84
C VAL A 564 -23.84 3.90 -28.78
N GLY A 565 -23.20 4.52 -27.78
CA GLY A 565 -23.31 5.95 -27.50
C GLY A 565 -23.26 6.26 -26.01
N SER A 566 -24.06 7.19 -25.56
CA SER A 566 -24.23 7.53 -24.15
C SER A 566 -25.70 7.54 -23.73
N CYS A 567 -25.97 7.24 -22.46
CA CYS A 567 -27.30 7.29 -21.86
C CYS A 567 -27.20 7.89 -20.46
N GLU A 568 -27.96 8.94 -20.21
CA GLU A 568 -28.05 9.46 -18.85
C GLU A 568 -28.90 8.51 -17.97
N ILE A 569 -28.37 8.14 -16.81
CA ILE A 569 -29.12 7.49 -15.73
C ILE A 569 -29.27 8.47 -14.58
N LEU A 570 -30.50 8.73 -14.15
CA LEU A 570 -30.82 9.65 -13.07
C LEU A 570 -31.60 8.94 -11.97
N PHE A 571 -31.25 9.24 -10.71
CA PHE A 571 -31.86 8.73 -9.49
C PHE A 571 -32.47 9.88 -8.71
N LYS A 572 -33.76 9.76 -8.33
CA LYS A 572 -34.46 10.69 -7.46
C LYS A 572 -35.34 9.96 -6.45
N PRO A 573 -35.69 10.57 -5.29
CA PRO A 573 -36.54 9.92 -4.28
C PRO A 573 -37.91 9.49 -4.84
N ASP A 574 -38.40 8.34 -4.39
CA ASP A 574 -39.74 7.82 -4.72
C ASP A 574 -40.67 7.95 -3.50
N GLY A 575 -41.17 9.15 -3.25
CA GLY A 575 -42.02 9.42 -2.09
C GLY A 575 -41.33 9.33 -0.72
N THR A 576 -40.03 9.22 -0.69
CA THR A 576 -39.16 9.14 0.50
C THR A 576 -38.31 10.39 0.64
N GLU A 577 -37.74 10.64 1.83
CA GLU A 577 -36.82 11.78 2.03
C GLU A 577 -35.50 11.61 1.25
N TRP A 578 -35.03 10.37 1.09
CA TRP A 578 -33.78 10.01 0.43
C TRP A 578 -34.02 8.97 -0.65
N THR A 579 -33.20 9.00 -1.70
CA THR A 579 -33.07 7.87 -2.62
C THR A 579 -32.50 6.63 -1.91
N SER A 580 -32.60 5.47 -2.55
CA SER A 580 -31.75 4.33 -2.18
C SER A 580 -30.28 4.76 -2.15
N ALA A 581 -29.51 4.25 -1.16
CA ALA A 581 -28.05 4.31 -1.23
C ALA A 581 -27.58 3.35 -2.33
N VAL A 582 -27.03 3.89 -3.41
CA VAL A 582 -26.60 3.12 -4.59
C VAL A 582 -25.10 2.87 -4.49
N TYR A 583 -24.70 1.59 -4.54
CA TYR A 583 -23.31 1.12 -4.38
C TYR A 583 -22.65 0.73 -5.70
N GLU A 584 -23.42 0.29 -6.67
CA GLU A 584 -22.94 -0.10 -7.99
C GLU A 584 -24.04 0.13 -9.02
N VAL A 585 -23.67 0.66 -10.17
CA VAL A 585 -24.51 0.75 -11.37
C VAL A 585 -23.78 0.04 -12.48
N ARG A 586 -24.38 -1.02 -13.02
CA ARG A 586 -23.76 -1.84 -14.07
C ARG A 586 -24.73 -2.03 -15.23
N LEU A 587 -24.21 -1.73 -16.43
CA LEU A 587 -24.93 -1.97 -17.67
C LEU A 587 -24.46 -3.29 -18.29
N LEU A 588 -25.39 -4.15 -18.69
CA LEU A 588 -25.11 -5.50 -19.18
C LEU A 588 -25.65 -5.71 -20.61
N LYS A 589 -24.94 -6.54 -21.38
CA LYS A 589 -25.39 -7.05 -22.69
C LYS A 589 -26.72 -7.78 -22.59
#